data_09a80f0bcc6bdb2e6021db036411315a
#
_entry.id   09a80f0bcc6bdb2e6021db036411315a
#
_cell.length_a   1.000
_cell.length_b   1.000
_cell.length_c   1.000
_cell.angle_alpha   90.00
_cell.angle_beta   90.00
_cell.angle_gamma   90.00
#
_symmetry.space_group_name_H-M   'P 1'
#
loop_
_entity.id
_entity.type
_entity.pdbx_description
1 polymer ?
#
loop_
_entity_poly.entity_id
_entity_poly.type
_entity_poly.pdbx_seq_one_letter_code
_entity_poly.pdbx_strand_id
1 'polypeptide(L)'
;VGKNATGGYILALGDQLAITDDRFQVKTRIPLDIDINVVRTNDGNIDANGNLWVGGAEKVVDSATGELFKITGNFTKSIHRKGIHIANGVDWSLDGKIMYYIDSATREISRYEFDPVKSEIVRELSPIDTKDVIGLPDGMCTDSFGNIWVAFYGSGQVINYSPEGAVLNTVHAPTALTTCASFGGANLDTLFITSVKDYRSPEFAFNPNEDRHGGMCFQVQLPVRGKL
;
A
#
# COMPACT_ATOMS: atom_id res chain seq x y z
N VAL A 1 -2.42 4.12 -7.23
CA VAL A 1 -2.62 4.09 -8.71
C VAL A 1 -3.01 2.69 -9.11
N GLY A 2 -4.13 2.55 -9.83
CA GLY A 2 -4.57 1.27 -10.40
C GLY A 2 -4.73 1.36 -11.91
N LYS A 3 -4.63 0.23 -12.61
CA LYS A 3 -4.88 0.16 -14.05
C LYS A 3 -6.39 0.07 -14.29
N ASN A 4 -6.91 0.90 -15.18
CA ASN A 4 -8.33 0.85 -15.55
C ASN A 4 -8.56 -0.20 -16.64
N ALA A 5 -9.56 -1.06 -16.47
CA ALA A 5 -9.89 -2.11 -17.42
C ALA A 5 -10.26 -1.60 -18.83
N THR A 6 -10.73 -0.36 -18.95
CA THR A 6 -11.08 0.28 -20.23
C THR A 6 -9.93 1.09 -20.84
N GLY A 7 -8.72 0.97 -20.31
CA GLY A 7 -7.53 1.74 -20.67
C GLY A 7 -7.26 2.91 -19.72
N GLY A 8 -6.00 3.30 -19.61
CA GLY A 8 -5.55 4.34 -18.69
C GLY A 8 -5.48 3.87 -17.23
N TYR A 9 -5.59 4.83 -16.32
CA TYR A 9 -5.36 4.59 -14.89
C TYR A 9 -6.45 5.23 -14.03
N ILE A 10 -6.62 4.68 -12.82
CA ILE A 10 -7.39 5.27 -11.73
C ILE A 10 -6.41 5.75 -10.66
N LEU A 11 -6.54 7.01 -10.27
CA LEU A 11 -5.68 7.67 -9.27
C LEU A 11 -6.54 8.11 -8.09
N ALA A 12 -6.12 7.79 -6.88
CA ALA A 12 -6.68 8.37 -5.66
C ALA A 12 -5.93 9.68 -5.35
N LEU A 13 -6.64 10.80 -5.37
CA LEU A 13 -6.08 12.15 -5.28
C LEU A 13 -6.74 12.94 -4.15
N GLY A 14 -6.34 12.67 -2.92
CA GLY A 14 -6.85 13.38 -1.75
C GLY A 14 -8.32 13.03 -1.46
N ASP A 15 -9.26 13.81 -1.91
CA ASP A 15 -10.71 13.67 -1.70
C ASP A 15 -11.47 13.15 -2.92
N GLN A 16 -10.76 12.75 -3.97
CA GLN A 16 -11.37 12.36 -5.23
C GLN A 16 -10.59 11.25 -5.94
N LEU A 17 -11.24 10.56 -6.86
CA LEU A 17 -10.60 9.74 -7.87
C LEU A 17 -10.43 10.52 -9.16
N ALA A 18 -9.35 10.25 -9.90
CA ALA A 18 -9.20 10.71 -11.27
C ALA A 18 -9.05 9.51 -12.19
N ILE A 19 -9.85 9.47 -13.24
CA ILE A 19 -9.71 8.53 -14.34
C ILE A 19 -8.90 9.20 -15.43
N THR A 20 -7.85 8.51 -15.88
CA THR A 20 -6.94 9.06 -16.89
C THR A 20 -6.89 8.17 -18.14
N ASP A 21 -6.30 8.68 -19.20
CA ASP A 21 -5.83 7.84 -20.31
C ASP A 21 -4.42 7.27 -20.02
N ASP A 22 -3.86 6.53 -20.99
CA ASP A 22 -2.53 5.92 -20.88
C ASP A 22 -1.37 6.94 -20.80
N ARG A 23 -1.65 8.22 -21.05
CA ARG A 23 -0.69 9.34 -20.91
C ARG A 23 -0.91 10.14 -19.63
N PHE A 24 -1.70 9.60 -18.67
CA PHE A 24 -2.08 10.25 -17.42
C PHE A 24 -2.85 11.57 -17.60
N GLN A 25 -3.48 11.81 -18.77
CA GLN A 25 -4.36 12.95 -18.97
C GLN A 25 -5.72 12.65 -18.30
N VAL A 26 -6.09 13.48 -17.33
CA VAL A 26 -7.34 13.31 -16.58
C VAL A 26 -8.55 13.48 -17.50
N LYS A 27 -9.42 12.48 -17.55
CA LYS A 27 -10.69 12.47 -18.29
C LYS A 27 -11.87 12.78 -17.41
N THR A 28 -11.88 12.24 -16.19
CA THR A 28 -13.00 12.38 -15.25
C THR A 28 -12.48 12.45 -13.83
N ARG A 29 -13.17 13.23 -12.98
CA ARG A 29 -12.94 13.29 -11.53
C ARG A 29 -14.21 12.88 -10.80
N ILE A 30 -14.07 12.09 -9.75
CA ILE A 30 -15.16 11.51 -8.97
C ILE A 30 -14.91 11.84 -7.51
N PRO A 31 -15.72 12.69 -6.88
CA PRO A 31 -15.61 13.00 -5.47
C PRO A 31 -15.81 11.75 -4.60
N LEU A 32 -15.11 11.68 -3.46
CA LEU A 32 -15.19 10.57 -2.51
C LEU A 32 -16.02 10.89 -1.25
N ASP A 33 -16.56 12.10 -1.13
CA ASP A 33 -17.30 12.56 0.05
C ASP A 33 -16.50 12.35 1.35
N ILE A 34 -15.27 12.84 1.35
CA ILE A 34 -14.39 12.89 2.53
C ILE A 34 -13.96 14.33 2.78
N ASP A 35 -13.81 14.71 4.06
CA ASP A 35 -13.29 16.05 4.40
C ASP A 35 -11.77 16.06 4.25
N ILE A 36 -11.30 16.70 3.18
CA ILE A 36 -9.87 16.82 2.87
C ILE A 36 -9.07 17.56 3.95
N ASN A 37 -9.70 18.30 4.84
CA ASN A 37 -9.02 18.95 5.95
C ASN A 37 -8.73 17.98 7.10
N VAL A 38 -9.46 16.87 7.18
CA VAL A 38 -9.37 15.85 8.23
C VAL A 38 -8.61 14.63 7.76
N VAL A 39 -8.92 14.14 6.55
CA VAL A 39 -8.36 12.91 5.99
C VAL A 39 -8.09 13.08 4.48
N ARG A 40 -7.09 12.40 3.96
CA ARG A 40 -6.84 12.28 2.53
C ARG A 40 -6.73 10.79 2.15
N THR A 41 -7.02 10.43 0.92
CA THR A 41 -6.63 9.11 0.42
C THR A 41 -5.11 8.94 0.48
N ASN A 42 -4.65 7.74 0.81
CA ASN A 42 -3.23 7.43 0.91
C ASN A 42 -2.88 6.27 -0.02
N ASP A 43 -3.01 5.04 0.44
CA ASP A 43 -2.66 3.86 -0.36
C ASP A 43 -3.89 3.02 -0.69
N GLY A 44 -3.75 2.15 -1.68
CA GLY A 44 -4.81 1.25 -2.09
C GLY A 44 -4.43 0.39 -3.29
N ASN A 45 -5.24 -0.63 -3.53
CA ASN A 45 -5.02 -1.59 -4.60
C ASN A 45 -6.37 -2.07 -5.17
N ILE A 46 -6.33 -2.77 -6.30
CA ILE A 46 -7.51 -3.27 -7.00
C ILE A 46 -7.62 -4.78 -6.76
N ASP A 47 -8.79 -5.24 -6.30
CA ASP A 47 -9.05 -6.66 -6.12
C ASP A 47 -9.29 -7.39 -7.46
N ALA A 48 -9.39 -8.72 -7.42
CA ALA A 48 -9.57 -9.55 -8.61
C ALA A 48 -10.89 -9.27 -9.37
N ASN A 49 -11.87 -8.64 -8.73
CA ASN A 49 -13.15 -8.25 -9.35
C ASN A 49 -13.12 -6.83 -9.91
N GLY A 50 -11.98 -6.13 -9.81
CA GLY A 50 -11.81 -4.77 -10.32
C GLY A 50 -12.34 -3.69 -9.38
N ASN A 51 -12.60 -3.99 -8.10
CA ASN A 51 -12.94 -2.97 -7.13
C ASN A 51 -11.68 -2.34 -6.56
N LEU A 52 -11.66 -1.01 -6.44
CA LEU A 52 -10.59 -0.28 -5.79
C LEU A 52 -10.81 -0.29 -4.28
N TRP A 53 -9.85 -0.83 -3.55
CA TRP A 53 -9.73 -0.69 -2.11
C TRP A 53 -8.74 0.41 -1.82
N VAL A 54 -9.17 1.46 -1.13
CA VAL A 54 -8.33 2.62 -0.82
C VAL A 54 -8.62 3.09 0.59
N GLY A 55 -7.55 3.41 1.31
CA GLY A 55 -7.64 3.91 2.66
C GLY A 55 -7.25 5.37 2.79
N GLY A 56 -7.71 6.00 3.86
CA GLY A 56 -7.40 7.36 4.22
C GLY A 56 -6.25 7.44 5.24
N ALA A 57 -5.44 8.48 5.12
CA ALA A 57 -4.50 8.89 6.15
C ALA A 57 -5.02 10.17 6.82
N GLU A 58 -5.03 10.18 8.15
CA GLU A 58 -5.42 11.34 8.92
C GLU A 58 -4.46 12.51 8.71
N LYS A 59 -4.98 13.72 8.79
CA LYS A 59 -4.19 14.96 8.77
C LYS A 59 -4.01 15.57 10.15
N VAL A 60 -4.86 15.18 11.09
CA VAL A 60 -4.77 15.58 12.50
C VAL A 60 -4.19 14.38 13.25
N VAL A 61 -3.04 14.54 13.83
CA VAL A 61 -2.32 13.47 14.55
C VAL A 61 -3.19 12.86 15.64
N ASP A 62 -3.16 11.53 15.74
CA ASP A 62 -3.87 10.72 16.73
C ASP A 62 -5.41 10.87 16.73
N SER A 63 -5.99 11.26 15.60
CA SER A 63 -7.44 11.38 15.47
C SER A 63 -8.14 10.08 15.06
N ALA A 64 -7.40 9.13 14.47
CA ALA A 64 -7.91 7.86 13.94
C ALA A 64 -9.19 8.05 13.08
N THR A 65 -9.20 9.09 12.25
CA THR A 65 -10.36 9.47 11.44
C THR A 65 -10.38 8.82 10.06
N GLY A 66 -9.30 8.11 9.70
CA GLY A 66 -9.21 7.41 8.42
C GLY A 66 -10.19 6.23 8.33
N GLU A 67 -10.53 5.89 7.11
CA GLU A 67 -11.40 4.78 6.76
C GLU A 67 -10.79 3.96 5.62
N LEU A 68 -11.07 2.65 5.59
CA LEU A 68 -10.82 1.81 4.43
C LEU A 68 -12.13 1.63 3.68
N PHE A 69 -12.16 2.04 2.41
CA PHE A 69 -13.34 1.90 1.57
C PHE A 69 -13.07 1.06 0.34
N LYS A 70 -14.10 0.37 -0.10
CA LYS A 70 -14.20 -0.28 -1.40
C LYS A 70 -14.99 0.62 -2.34
N ILE A 71 -14.49 0.78 -3.57
CA ILE A 71 -15.14 1.53 -4.64
C ILE A 71 -15.29 0.59 -5.82
N THR A 72 -16.53 0.35 -6.20
CA THR A 72 -16.88 -0.56 -7.30
C THR A 72 -16.72 0.09 -8.68
N GLY A 73 -16.78 -0.70 -9.74
CA GLY A 73 -16.64 -0.19 -11.11
C GLY A 73 -17.70 0.85 -11.53
N ASN A 74 -18.84 0.94 -10.84
CA ASN A 74 -19.82 2.00 -11.01
C ASN A 74 -19.64 3.15 -10.01
N PHE A 75 -18.49 3.22 -9.34
CA PHE A 75 -18.08 4.24 -8.37
C PHE A 75 -18.92 4.30 -7.09
N THR A 76 -19.61 3.22 -6.73
CA THR A 76 -20.27 3.12 -5.43
C THR A 76 -19.23 2.87 -4.35
N LYS A 77 -19.19 3.76 -3.33
CA LYS A 77 -18.31 3.66 -2.16
C LYS A 77 -19.01 2.92 -1.02
N SER A 78 -18.31 1.99 -0.40
CA SER A 78 -18.71 1.36 0.87
C SER A 78 -17.54 1.36 1.85
N ILE A 79 -17.84 1.63 3.14
CA ILE A 79 -16.83 1.67 4.21
C ILE A 79 -16.73 0.28 4.82
N HIS A 80 -15.51 -0.25 4.92
CA HIS A 80 -15.22 -1.57 5.48
C HIS A 80 -14.50 -1.52 6.82
N ARG A 81 -13.70 -0.47 7.07
CA ARG A 81 -13.01 -0.22 8.36
C ARG A 81 -13.02 1.26 8.67
N LYS A 82 -13.05 1.57 9.99
CA LYS A 82 -12.93 2.92 10.56
C LYS A 82 -11.84 2.92 11.62
N GLY A 83 -11.46 4.09 12.08
CA GLY A 83 -10.48 4.22 13.15
C GLY A 83 -9.06 3.97 12.65
N ILE A 84 -8.75 4.38 11.43
CA ILE A 84 -7.46 4.20 10.78
C ILE A 84 -6.65 5.50 10.92
N HIS A 85 -5.37 5.36 11.25
CA HIS A 85 -4.44 6.48 11.33
C HIS A 85 -3.80 6.76 9.96
N ILE A 86 -3.10 5.76 9.42
CA ILE A 86 -2.37 5.90 8.15
C ILE A 86 -2.55 4.62 7.36
N ALA A 87 -3.60 4.58 6.53
CA ALA A 87 -3.84 3.48 5.61
C ALA A 87 -2.68 3.35 4.63
N ASN A 88 -2.10 2.18 4.57
CA ASN A 88 -1.02 1.82 3.69
C ASN A 88 -1.29 0.48 3.00
N GLY A 89 -0.29 -0.29 2.68
CA GLY A 89 -0.31 -1.46 1.83
C GLY A 89 -1.60 -2.28 1.89
N VAL A 90 -2.11 -2.61 0.72
CA VAL A 90 -3.28 -3.50 0.53
C VAL A 90 -2.93 -4.52 -0.54
N ASP A 91 -3.03 -5.80 -0.23
CA ASP A 91 -2.89 -6.86 -1.22
C ASP A 91 -3.60 -8.15 -0.77
N TRP A 92 -3.62 -9.17 -1.61
CA TRP A 92 -4.32 -10.44 -1.34
C TRP A 92 -3.42 -11.64 -1.55
N SER A 93 -3.73 -12.74 -0.87
CA SER A 93 -3.16 -14.06 -1.15
C SER A 93 -3.42 -14.49 -2.59
N LEU A 94 -2.67 -15.47 -3.09
CA LEU A 94 -2.80 -15.94 -4.48
C LEU A 94 -4.19 -16.48 -4.81
N ASP A 95 -4.87 -17.08 -3.84
CA ASP A 95 -6.24 -17.58 -3.99
C ASP A 95 -7.31 -16.52 -3.70
N GLY A 96 -6.89 -15.30 -3.36
CA GLY A 96 -7.75 -14.17 -3.04
C GLY A 96 -8.53 -14.29 -1.72
N LYS A 97 -8.28 -15.32 -0.90
CA LYS A 97 -9.08 -15.57 0.33
C LYS A 97 -8.57 -14.88 1.58
N ILE A 98 -7.36 -14.34 1.53
CA ILE A 98 -6.80 -13.52 2.59
C ILE A 98 -6.50 -12.13 2.03
N MET A 99 -7.02 -11.11 2.66
CA MET A 99 -6.63 -9.73 2.44
C MET A 99 -5.58 -9.34 3.47
N TYR A 100 -4.48 -8.80 3.00
CA TYR A 100 -3.44 -8.16 3.81
C TYR A 100 -3.66 -6.65 3.78
N TYR A 101 -3.51 -6.02 4.94
CA TYR A 101 -3.73 -4.58 5.09
C TYR A 101 -2.78 -4.00 6.13
N ILE A 102 -2.30 -2.78 5.89
CA ILE A 102 -1.45 -2.04 6.81
C ILE A 102 -2.12 -0.73 7.21
N ASP A 103 -2.29 -0.53 8.51
CA ASP A 103 -2.31 0.79 9.14
C ASP A 103 -0.95 0.98 9.79
N SER A 104 -0.12 1.87 9.29
CA SER A 104 1.27 2.02 9.75
C SER A 104 1.39 2.25 11.25
N ALA A 105 0.42 2.91 11.88
CA ALA A 105 0.43 3.20 13.31
C ALA A 105 0.32 1.95 14.17
N THR A 106 -0.30 0.88 13.68
CA THR A 106 -0.45 -0.37 14.43
C THR A 106 0.84 -1.20 14.46
N ARG A 107 1.74 -0.95 13.51
CA ARG A 107 3.00 -1.69 13.32
C ARG A 107 2.76 -3.19 13.19
N GLU A 108 1.78 -3.54 12.34
CA GLU A 108 1.45 -4.92 12.00
C GLU A 108 0.93 -5.01 10.57
N ILE A 109 0.96 -6.21 10.00
CA ILE A 109 0.24 -6.53 8.78
C ILE A 109 -1.04 -7.23 9.21
N SER A 110 -2.15 -6.52 9.17
CA SER A 110 -3.46 -7.08 9.44
C SER A 110 -3.82 -8.12 8.39
N ARG A 111 -4.49 -9.19 8.80
CA ARG A 111 -4.97 -10.24 7.91
C ARG A 111 -6.47 -10.41 8.09
N TYR A 112 -7.18 -10.51 6.99
CA TYR A 112 -8.62 -10.73 6.98
C TYR A 112 -8.96 -11.93 6.11
N GLU A 113 -9.83 -12.80 6.60
CA GLU A 113 -10.53 -13.73 5.72
C GLU A 113 -11.38 -12.91 4.76
N PHE A 114 -11.24 -13.18 3.47
CA PHE A 114 -11.84 -12.39 2.41
C PHE A 114 -12.67 -13.29 1.49
N ASP A 115 -13.88 -12.86 1.16
CA ASP A 115 -14.72 -13.51 0.15
C ASP A 115 -14.38 -12.91 -1.23
N PRO A 116 -13.61 -13.62 -2.07
CA PRO A 116 -13.19 -13.09 -3.37
C PRO A 116 -14.33 -12.97 -4.38
N VAL A 117 -15.48 -13.62 -4.16
CA VAL A 117 -16.65 -13.53 -5.04
C VAL A 117 -17.44 -12.28 -4.76
N LYS A 118 -17.64 -11.96 -3.47
CA LYS A 118 -18.39 -10.78 -3.04
C LYS A 118 -17.50 -9.53 -2.89
N SER A 119 -16.17 -9.72 -2.86
CA SER A 119 -15.22 -8.67 -2.49
C SER A 119 -15.53 -8.09 -1.12
N GLU A 120 -15.58 -8.95 -0.10
CA GLU A 120 -15.97 -8.56 1.27
C GLU A 120 -15.00 -9.14 2.31
N ILE A 121 -14.70 -8.35 3.32
CA ILE A 121 -14.03 -8.82 4.53
C ILE A 121 -15.03 -9.64 5.33
N VAL A 122 -14.68 -10.90 5.61
CA VAL A 122 -15.53 -11.84 6.37
C VAL A 122 -15.26 -11.72 7.86
N ARG A 123 -14.00 -11.79 8.27
CA ARG A 123 -13.55 -11.65 9.66
C ARG A 123 -12.07 -11.33 9.73
N GLU A 124 -11.67 -10.81 10.88
CA GLU A 124 -10.28 -10.57 11.21
C GLU A 124 -9.57 -11.87 11.61
N LEU A 125 -8.31 -11.98 11.21
CA LEU A 125 -7.39 -13.06 11.57
C LEU A 125 -6.24 -12.49 12.41
N SER A 126 -5.44 -13.36 13.04
CA SER A 126 -4.24 -12.91 13.76
C SER A 126 -3.30 -12.16 12.81
N PRO A 127 -2.86 -10.94 13.15
CA PRO A 127 -1.95 -10.17 12.30
C PRO A 127 -0.54 -10.76 12.31
N ILE A 128 0.30 -10.29 11.40
CA ILE A 128 1.75 -10.47 11.44
C ILE A 128 2.33 -9.27 12.20
N ASP A 129 2.98 -9.52 13.32
CA ASP A 129 3.62 -8.47 14.12
C ASP A 129 4.92 -7.99 13.45
N THR A 130 5.10 -6.67 13.38
CA THR A 130 6.30 -6.04 12.83
C THR A 130 6.95 -5.06 13.82
N LYS A 131 6.58 -5.09 15.10
CA LYS A 131 7.04 -4.14 16.12
C LYS A 131 8.54 -4.20 16.38
N ASP A 132 9.17 -5.35 16.14
CA ASP A 132 10.62 -5.53 16.28
C ASP A 132 11.41 -4.94 15.10
N VAL A 133 10.73 -4.56 14.01
CA VAL A 133 11.37 -3.92 12.86
C VAL A 133 11.46 -2.41 13.10
N ILE A 134 12.64 -1.83 12.82
CA ILE A 134 12.82 -0.38 12.87
C ILE A 134 12.00 0.25 11.72
N GLY A 135 11.32 1.37 12.01
CA GLY A 135 10.49 2.06 11.03
C GLY A 135 9.03 1.64 11.10
N LEU A 136 8.25 2.10 10.16
CA LEU A 136 6.82 1.84 10.04
C LEU A 136 6.54 1.02 8.77
N PRO A 137 5.71 -0.03 8.84
CA PRO A 137 5.29 -0.75 7.63
C PRO A 137 4.48 0.20 6.75
N ASP A 138 4.78 0.22 5.44
CA ASP A 138 4.20 1.13 4.47
C ASP A 138 3.57 0.35 3.30
N GLY A 139 3.88 0.63 2.06
CA GLY A 139 3.34 -0.08 0.91
C GLY A 139 3.84 -1.52 0.79
N MET A 140 3.03 -2.39 0.22
CA MET A 140 3.35 -3.81 0.05
C MET A 140 2.93 -4.37 -1.30
N CYS A 141 3.50 -5.53 -1.64
CA CYS A 141 3.03 -6.38 -2.73
C CYS A 141 3.24 -7.87 -2.39
N THR A 142 2.53 -8.73 -3.11
CA THR A 142 2.63 -10.19 -2.96
C THR A 142 3.39 -10.79 -4.15
N ASP A 143 4.25 -11.77 -3.89
CA ASP A 143 4.97 -12.49 -4.93
C ASP A 143 4.22 -13.74 -5.43
N SER A 144 4.79 -14.41 -6.44
CA SER A 144 4.21 -15.60 -7.07
C SER A 144 4.20 -16.86 -6.18
N PHE A 145 4.85 -16.82 -5.02
CA PHE A 145 4.77 -17.87 -4.00
C PHE A 145 3.78 -17.51 -2.87
N GLY A 146 3.18 -16.31 -2.94
CA GLY A 146 2.25 -15.80 -1.94
C GLY A 146 2.92 -15.09 -0.76
N ASN A 147 4.24 -14.85 -0.82
CA ASN A 147 4.94 -14.11 0.21
C ASN A 147 4.71 -12.61 0.06
N ILE A 148 4.79 -11.89 1.17
CA ILE A 148 4.43 -10.47 1.28
C ILE A 148 5.71 -9.64 1.37
N TRP A 149 5.92 -8.72 0.45
CA TRP A 149 7.03 -7.77 0.44
C TRP A 149 6.56 -6.42 0.96
N VAL A 150 7.08 -5.99 2.09
CA VAL A 150 6.66 -4.77 2.80
C VAL A 150 7.82 -3.79 2.88
N ALA A 151 7.58 -2.56 2.41
CA ALA A 151 8.52 -1.46 2.60
C ALA A 151 8.38 -0.90 4.03
N PHE A 152 9.51 -0.54 4.65
CA PHE A 152 9.54 0.03 6.00
C PHE A 152 10.08 1.47 5.95
N TYR A 153 9.16 2.42 6.14
CA TYR A 153 9.49 3.84 6.24
C TYR A 153 10.32 4.12 7.50
N GLY A 154 11.49 4.68 7.32
CA GLY A 154 12.42 5.01 8.42
C GLY A 154 13.59 4.05 8.60
N SER A 155 13.61 2.90 7.91
CA SER A 155 14.71 1.92 8.01
C SER A 155 15.40 1.59 6.68
N GLY A 156 14.84 2.01 5.55
CA GLY A 156 15.39 1.70 4.23
C GLY A 156 15.29 0.23 3.85
N GLN A 157 14.37 -0.51 4.45
CA GLN A 157 14.22 -1.94 4.23
C GLN A 157 12.96 -2.26 3.44
N VAL A 158 13.04 -3.31 2.63
CA VAL A 158 11.87 -4.05 2.14
C VAL A 158 12.03 -5.49 2.61
N ILE A 159 11.12 -5.93 3.46
CA ILE A 159 11.17 -7.26 4.11
C ILE A 159 10.15 -8.17 3.45
N ASN A 160 10.60 -9.38 3.11
CA ASN A 160 9.77 -10.46 2.61
C ASN A 160 9.32 -11.35 3.76
N TYR A 161 8.02 -11.45 3.96
CA TYR A 161 7.38 -12.32 4.95
C TYR A 161 6.67 -13.50 4.28
N SER A 162 6.72 -14.66 4.92
CA SER A 162 5.78 -15.73 4.57
C SER A 162 4.34 -15.34 4.96
N PRO A 163 3.30 -16.01 4.44
CA PRO A 163 1.92 -15.78 4.88
C PRO A 163 1.70 -15.98 6.38
N GLU A 164 2.56 -16.77 7.06
CA GLU A 164 2.52 -17.03 8.50
C GLU A 164 3.31 -16.00 9.32
N GLY A 165 4.06 -15.09 8.66
CA GLY A 165 4.82 -14.01 9.29
C GLY A 165 6.30 -14.31 9.54
N ALA A 166 6.85 -15.39 9.00
CA ALA A 166 8.29 -15.62 9.04
C ALA A 166 9.03 -14.68 8.08
N VAL A 167 10.10 -14.03 8.54
CA VAL A 167 10.99 -13.25 7.68
C VAL A 167 11.81 -14.20 6.80
N LEU A 168 11.69 -14.05 5.49
CA LEU A 168 12.36 -14.89 4.48
C LEU A 168 13.58 -14.19 3.87
N ASN A 169 13.46 -12.88 3.62
CA ASN A 169 14.52 -12.10 2.99
C ASN A 169 14.37 -10.61 3.34
N THR A 170 15.45 -9.84 3.16
CA THR A 170 15.44 -8.38 3.31
C THR A 170 16.27 -7.74 2.20
N VAL A 171 15.68 -6.74 1.55
CA VAL A 171 16.37 -5.87 0.59
C VAL A 171 16.59 -4.51 1.24
N HIS A 172 17.81 -3.98 1.11
CA HIS A 172 18.16 -2.66 1.63
C HIS A 172 18.25 -1.64 0.49
N ALA A 173 17.54 -0.53 0.63
CA ALA A 173 17.67 0.63 -0.25
C ALA A 173 18.68 1.64 0.34
N PRO A 174 19.40 2.41 -0.49
CA PRO A 174 20.36 3.41 -0.02
C PRO A 174 19.68 4.72 0.46
N THR A 175 18.54 4.61 1.12
CA THR A 175 17.75 5.69 1.72
C THR A 175 16.96 5.12 2.89
N ALA A 176 16.70 5.92 3.92
CA ALA A 176 15.93 5.47 5.07
C ALA A 176 14.41 5.40 4.79
N LEU A 177 13.90 6.26 3.90
CA LEU A 177 12.47 6.50 3.74
C LEU A 177 11.89 5.75 2.54
N THR A 178 11.99 4.42 2.55
CA THR A 178 11.29 3.56 1.59
C THR A 178 9.79 3.58 1.82
N THR A 179 9.00 3.69 0.76
CA THR A 179 7.54 3.89 0.86
C THR A 179 6.72 2.75 0.27
N CYS A 180 7.15 2.14 -0.82
CA CYS A 180 6.40 1.04 -1.42
C CYS A 180 7.33 0.10 -2.19
N ALA A 181 6.91 -1.14 -2.32
CA ALA A 181 7.55 -2.13 -3.16
C ALA A 181 6.53 -2.71 -4.16
N SER A 182 6.95 -2.91 -5.41
CA SER A 182 6.10 -3.53 -6.42
C SER A 182 6.95 -4.27 -7.45
N PHE A 183 6.50 -5.44 -7.87
CA PHE A 183 7.13 -6.19 -8.93
C PHE A 183 6.77 -5.64 -10.31
N GLY A 184 7.72 -5.64 -11.21
CA GLY A 184 7.57 -5.20 -12.59
C GLY A 184 8.65 -5.78 -13.50
N GLY A 185 8.86 -5.15 -14.67
CA GLY A 185 9.72 -5.66 -15.70
C GLY A 185 9.01 -6.70 -16.59
N ALA A 186 9.67 -7.11 -17.67
CA ALA A 186 9.09 -8.01 -18.68
C ALA A 186 8.72 -9.39 -18.11
N ASN A 187 9.44 -9.85 -17.08
CA ASN A 187 9.24 -11.16 -16.44
C ASN A 187 8.62 -11.03 -15.05
N LEU A 188 8.26 -9.83 -14.59
CA LEU A 188 7.85 -9.54 -13.22
C LEU A 188 8.88 -9.96 -12.15
N ASP A 189 10.16 -10.00 -12.47
CA ASP A 189 11.26 -10.42 -11.59
C ASP A 189 12.10 -9.24 -11.07
N THR A 190 11.67 -8.03 -11.36
CA THR A 190 12.30 -6.80 -10.90
C THR A 190 11.44 -6.16 -9.81
N LEU A 191 11.96 -6.06 -8.59
CA LEU A 191 11.33 -5.34 -7.51
C LEU A 191 11.69 -3.86 -7.60
N PHE A 192 10.70 -3.01 -7.82
CA PHE A 192 10.82 -1.56 -7.75
C PHE A 192 10.49 -1.09 -6.34
N ILE A 193 11.31 -0.17 -5.82
CA ILE A 193 11.17 0.38 -4.47
C ILE A 193 11.10 1.89 -4.59
N THR A 194 10.00 2.49 -4.16
CA THR A 194 9.86 3.94 -4.11
C THR A 194 10.33 4.49 -2.77
N SER A 195 10.69 5.76 -2.76
CA SER A 195 11.10 6.47 -1.55
C SER A 195 10.63 7.92 -1.57
N VAL A 196 10.66 8.56 -0.42
CA VAL A 196 10.36 9.98 -0.28
C VAL A 196 11.56 10.72 0.28
N LYS A 197 11.67 11.99 -0.07
CA LYS A 197 12.59 12.94 0.54
C LYS A 197 11.80 13.82 1.50
N ASP A 198 11.77 13.42 2.76
CA ASP A 198 11.06 14.17 3.79
C ASP A 198 12.06 14.83 4.75
N TYR A 199 11.95 16.15 4.86
CA TYR A 199 12.79 16.95 5.75
C TYR A 199 12.16 17.13 7.15
N ARG A 200 10.98 16.52 7.40
CA ARG A 200 10.12 16.80 8.56
C ARG A 200 9.85 15.61 9.46
N SER A 201 10.48 14.46 9.23
CA SER A 201 10.27 13.26 10.05
C SER A 201 11.35 13.17 11.16
N PRO A 202 11.17 13.88 12.31
CA PRO A 202 12.14 13.83 13.42
C PRO A 202 12.12 12.49 14.16
N GLU A 203 11.15 11.64 13.88
CA GLU A 203 10.89 10.38 14.59
C GLU A 203 11.93 9.30 14.28
N PHE A 204 12.60 9.41 13.15
CA PHE A 204 13.65 8.47 12.76
C PHE A 204 14.99 9.16 12.88
N ALA A 205 15.93 8.49 13.56
CA ALA A 205 17.28 9.00 13.82
C ALA A 205 18.14 9.03 12.53
N PHE A 206 17.63 9.64 11.46
CA PHE A 206 18.37 9.87 10.25
C PHE A 206 18.47 11.38 9.95
N ASN A 207 19.58 11.79 9.38
CA ASN A 207 19.76 13.17 8.97
C ASN A 207 19.28 13.34 7.51
N PRO A 208 18.14 14.01 7.25
CA PRO A 208 17.61 14.16 5.91
C PRO A 208 18.54 14.90 4.95
N ASN A 209 19.47 15.70 5.47
CA ASN A 209 20.49 16.38 4.67
C ASN A 209 21.58 15.43 4.17
N GLU A 210 21.72 14.26 4.79
CA GLU A 210 22.66 13.20 4.39
C GLU A 210 22.03 12.17 3.47
N ASP A 211 20.71 12.07 3.44
CA ASP A 211 19.97 11.19 2.51
C ASP A 211 19.96 11.78 1.10
N ARG A 212 21.01 11.46 0.35
CA ARG A 212 21.18 11.90 -1.05
C ARG A 212 20.25 11.17 -2.02
N HIS A 213 19.62 10.10 -1.59
CA HIS A 213 18.84 9.20 -2.44
C HIS A 213 17.34 9.23 -2.16
N GLY A 214 16.91 9.94 -1.12
CA GLY A 214 15.50 10.13 -0.82
C GLY A 214 14.73 10.74 -2.00
N GLY A 215 13.54 10.21 -2.29
CA GLY A 215 12.70 10.59 -3.44
C GLY A 215 13.04 9.89 -4.74
N MET A 216 14.04 9.01 -4.75
CA MET A 216 14.38 8.18 -5.91
C MET A 216 13.54 6.89 -5.93
N CYS A 217 13.44 6.28 -7.10
CA CYS A 217 12.95 4.92 -7.28
C CYS A 217 14.15 3.99 -7.53
N PHE A 218 14.22 2.90 -6.78
CA PHE A 218 15.26 1.88 -6.90
C PHE A 218 14.68 0.63 -7.53
N GLN A 219 15.58 -0.22 -8.05
CA GLN A 219 15.20 -1.52 -8.57
C GLN A 219 16.25 -2.56 -8.22
N VAL A 220 15.78 -3.79 -7.99
CA VAL A 220 16.62 -4.97 -7.82
C VAL A 220 15.98 -6.15 -8.53
N GLN A 221 16.80 -6.91 -9.26
CA GLN A 221 16.32 -8.15 -9.86
C GLN A 221 16.40 -9.29 -8.85
N LEU A 222 15.30 -10.04 -8.73
CA LEU A 222 15.16 -11.12 -7.77
C LEU A 222 14.91 -12.46 -8.48
N PRO A 223 15.24 -13.59 -7.84
CA PRO A 223 14.92 -14.93 -8.39
C PRO A 223 13.45 -15.31 -8.25
N VAL A 224 12.62 -14.42 -7.70
CA VAL A 224 11.17 -14.56 -7.50
C VAL A 224 10.45 -13.54 -8.38
N ARG A 225 9.21 -13.85 -8.75
CA ARG A 225 8.35 -12.97 -9.55
C ARG A 225 7.22 -12.42 -8.73
N GLY A 226 6.68 -11.28 -9.14
CA GLY A 226 5.41 -10.80 -8.66
C GLY A 226 4.25 -11.75 -9.04
N LYS A 227 3.14 -11.66 -8.32
CA LYS A 227 1.92 -12.34 -8.74
C LYS A 227 1.35 -11.65 -9.99
N LEU A 228 0.67 -12.42 -10.82
CA LEU A 228 -0.05 -11.94 -12.02
C LEU A 228 -1.40 -11.33 -11.63
#